data_85298c72696df88d307b4b5589e76f17
#
_entry.id   85298c72696df88d307b4b5589e76f17
#
_cell.length_a   1.000
_cell.length_b   1.000
_cell.length_c   1.000
_cell.angle_alpha   90.00
_cell.angle_beta   90.00
_cell.angle_gamma   90.00
#
_symmetry.space_group_name_H-M   'P 1'
#
loop_
_entity.id
_entity.type
_entity.pdbx_description
1 polymer ?
#
loop_
_entity_poly.entity_id
_entity_poly.type
_entity_poly.pdbx_seq_one_letter_code
_entity_poly.pdbx_strand_id
1 'polypeptide(L)'
;MKKFSIYILFALMAALTTGLSSCSETNDEVEEFPNWKATNDEFFDKKYAEVKADTVGGNSEWKIIRTWNFEGNVATHSYDHILVDVQQAGNGSGCPLYTDSVKVHYSGRLLPSASHPDGYMFDKSWSGDEFNDSTALPAKFAVSGLVSGFTTALMHMHIHDKWRVYIPYQLGYKSSTNPGAAYSTLIFDIELVAYYRANSSASKSAARKSGAKSRGEWIYE
;
A
#
# COMPACT_ATOMS: atom_id res chain seq x y z
N MET A 1 -34.32 -41.12 -62.34
CA MET A 1 -33.81 -41.32 -60.96
C MET A 1 -32.61 -40.45 -60.52
N LYS A 2 -31.85 -39.82 -61.44
CA LYS A 2 -30.70 -38.98 -61.08
C LYS A 2 -31.08 -37.51 -60.66
N LYS A 3 -32.26 -37.02 -61.00
CA LYS A 3 -32.67 -35.59 -60.63
C LYS A 3 -33.26 -35.50 -59.22
N PHE A 4 -33.86 -36.58 -58.71
CA PHE A 4 -34.42 -36.60 -57.36
C PHE A 4 -33.35 -36.61 -56.25
N SER A 5 -32.17 -37.20 -56.55
CA SER A 5 -31.05 -37.27 -55.60
C SER A 5 -30.38 -35.90 -55.37
N ILE A 6 -30.41 -34.99 -56.37
CA ILE A 6 -29.79 -33.67 -56.28
C ILE A 6 -30.61 -32.73 -55.39
N TYR A 7 -31.94 -32.83 -55.41
CA TYR A 7 -32.83 -32.01 -54.60
C TYR A 7 -32.78 -32.40 -53.11
N ILE A 8 -32.56 -33.70 -52.83
CA ILE A 8 -32.37 -34.20 -51.45
C ILE A 8 -31.02 -33.69 -50.89
N LEU A 9 -29.98 -33.64 -51.74
CA LEU A 9 -28.66 -33.13 -51.32
C LEU A 9 -28.69 -31.64 -51.06
N PHE A 10 -29.44 -30.84 -51.87
CA PHE A 10 -29.64 -29.42 -51.64
C PHE A 10 -30.53 -29.11 -50.42
N ALA A 11 -31.57 -29.92 -50.17
CA ALA A 11 -32.40 -29.78 -48.98
C ALA A 11 -31.64 -30.12 -47.69
N LEU A 12 -30.70 -31.09 -47.72
CA LEU A 12 -29.85 -31.43 -46.58
C LEU A 12 -28.81 -30.31 -46.31
N MET A 13 -28.32 -29.62 -47.36
CA MET A 13 -27.33 -28.53 -47.22
C MET A 13 -27.94 -27.24 -46.74
N ALA A 14 -29.25 -26.99 -46.98
CA ALA A 14 -29.98 -25.86 -46.50
C ALA A 14 -30.43 -25.99 -45.03
N ALA A 15 -30.45 -27.18 -44.46
CA ALA A 15 -30.80 -27.44 -43.05
C ALA A 15 -29.61 -27.29 -42.08
N LEU A 16 -28.36 -27.12 -42.57
CA LEU A 16 -27.18 -26.94 -41.74
C LEU A 16 -26.78 -25.50 -41.44
N THR A 17 -27.53 -24.51 -41.92
CA THR A 17 -27.19 -23.07 -41.73
C THR A 17 -27.99 -22.35 -40.67
N THR A 18 -28.83 -23.03 -39.88
CA THR A 18 -29.63 -22.42 -38.82
C THR A 18 -29.17 -22.90 -37.43
N GLY A 19 -27.90 -22.67 -37.08
CA GLY A 19 -27.41 -23.12 -35.79
C GLY A 19 -26.19 -22.41 -35.27
N LEU A 20 -25.85 -21.24 -35.81
CA LEU A 20 -24.85 -20.36 -35.20
C LEU A 20 -25.54 -19.09 -34.69
N SER A 21 -26.51 -19.25 -33.79
CA SER A 21 -26.81 -18.21 -32.82
C SER A 21 -25.61 -18.21 -31.88
N SER A 22 -24.57 -17.47 -32.23
CA SER A 22 -23.57 -17.05 -31.31
C SER A 22 -24.34 -16.27 -30.25
N CYS A 23 -24.58 -16.87 -29.09
CA CYS A 23 -24.80 -16.11 -27.89
C CYS A 23 -23.57 -15.23 -27.76
N SER A 24 -23.70 -13.96 -28.10
CA SER A 24 -22.87 -12.94 -27.49
C SER A 24 -23.25 -12.99 -26.02
N GLU A 25 -22.53 -13.76 -25.23
CA GLU A 25 -22.44 -13.49 -23.80
C GLU A 25 -21.99 -12.04 -23.75
N THR A 26 -22.92 -11.14 -23.47
CA THR A 26 -22.61 -9.85 -22.89
C THR A 26 -21.99 -10.24 -21.57
N ASN A 27 -20.66 -10.36 -21.54
CA ASN A 27 -19.93 -10.36 -20.30
C ASN A 27 -20.25 -9.02 -19.64
N ASP A 28 -21.25 -9.01 -18.78
CA ASP A 28 -21.47 -7.97 -17.79
C ASP A 28 -20.41 -8.11 -16.69
N GLU A 29 -19.14 -8.32 -17.10
CA GLU A 29 -18.02 -8.25 -16.17
C GLU A 29 -17.89 -6.79 -15.76
N VAL A 30 -18.29 -6.53 -14.52
CA VAL A 30 -18.10 -5.22 -13.90
C VAL A 30 -16.61 -4.94 -13.89
N GLU A 31 -16.18 -3.88 -14.56
CA GLU A 31 -14.78 -3.46 -14.53
C GLU A 31 -14.37 -3.17 -13.08
N GLU A 32 -13.37 -3.88 -12.59
CA GLU A 32 -12.95 -3.79 -11.18
C GLU A 32 -12.39 -2.41 -10.82
N PHE A 33 -11.68 -1.76 -11.75
CA PHE A 33 -10.97 -0.50 -11.52
C PHE A 33 -11.30 0.56 -12.59
N PRO A 34 -12.59 0.96 -12.78
CA PRO A 34 -12.96 1.92 -13.80
C PRO A 34 -12.37 3.30 -13.48
N ASN A 35 -11.77 3.94 -14.49
CA ASN A 35 -11.15 5.27 -14.34
C ASN A 35 -10.19 5.39 -13.15
N TRP A 36 -9.55 4.30 -12.76
CA TRP A 36 -8.85 4.12 -11.49
C TRP A 36 -7.85 5.21 -11.15
N LYS A 37 -7.05 5.65 -12.12
CA LYS A 37 -6.10 6.75 -11.90
C LYS A 37 -6.81 8.04 -11.47
N ALA A 38 -7.85 8.46 -12.20
CA ALA A 38 -8.59 9.66 -11.86
C ALA A 38 -9.29 9.55 -10.50
N THR A 39 -9.85 8.37 -10.19
CA THR A 39 -10.46 8.08 -8.89
C THR A 39 -9.44 8.24 -7.75
N ASN A 40 -8.21 7.76 -7.94
CA ASN A 40 -7.16 7.85 -6.93
C ASN A 40 -6.62 9.29 -6.78
N ASP A 41 -6.45 10.02 -7.88
CA ASP A 41 -6.03 11.42 -7.84
C ASP A 41 -7.09 12.27 -7.09
N GLU A 42 -8.36 12.14 -7.45
CA GLU A 42 -9.47 12.88 -6.81
C GLU A 42 -9.60 12.52 -5.32
N PHE A 43 -9.53 11.23 -4.99
CA PHE A 43 -9.59 10.79 -3.61
C PHE A 43 -8.47 11.42 -2.77
N PHE A 44 -7.23 11.36 -3.27
CA PHE A 44 -6.09 11.85 -2.51
C PHE A 44 -6.11 13.37 -2.34
N ASP A 45 -6.45 14.11 -3.40
CA ASP A 45 -6.57 15.57 -3.35
C ASP A 45 -7.65 16.02 -2.38
N LYS A 46 -8.81 15.38 -2.41
CA LYS A 46 -9.91 15.65 -1.48
C LYS A 46 -9.50 15.34 -0.04
N LYS A 47 -8.91 14.15 0.20
CA LYS A 47 -8.45 13.75 1.53
C LYS A 47 -7.37 14.71 2.05
N TYR A 48 -6.44 15.16 1.21
CA TYR A 48 -5.44 16.16 1.57
C TYR A 48 -6.09 17.48 2.01
N ALA A 49 -7.09 17.96 1.27
CA ALA A 49 -7.80 19.19 1.62
C ALA A 49 -8.56 19.07 2.96
N GLU A 50 -9.22 17.93 3.20
CA GLU A 50 -9.90 17.62 4.47
C GLU A 50 -8.90 17.62 5.63
N VAL A 51 -7.83 16.84 5.53
CA VAL A 51 -6.80 16.74 6.58
C VAL A 51 -6.13 18.09 6.83
N LYS A 52 -5.90 18.89 5.79
CA LYS A 52 -5.33 20.22 5.94
C LYS A 52 -6.27 21.16 6.71
N ALA A 53 -7.57 21.09 6.47
CA ALA A 53 -8.56 21.86 7.22
C ALA A 53 -8.59 21.44 8.70
N ASP A 54 -8.55 20.13 8.97
CA ASP A 54 -8.56 19.57 10.32
C ASP A 54 -7.30 19.96 11.11
N THR A 55 -6.12 19.89 10.50
CA THR A 55 -4.86 20.26 11.15
C THR A 55 -4.79 21.75 11.46
N VAL A 56 -5.30 22.61 10.58
CA VAL A 56 -5.45 24.06 10.85
C VAL A 56 -6.45 24.31 11.97
N GLY A 57 -7.50 23.50 12.08
CA GLY A 57 -8.49 23.53 13.16
C GLY A 57 -7.97 23.06 14.52
N GLY A 58 -6.72 22.56 14.60
CA GLY A 58 -6.07 22.12 15.83
C GLY A 58 -6.26 20.62 16.14
N ASN A 59 -6.75 19.82 15.21
CA ASN A 59 -6.80 18.35 15.37
C ASN A 59 -5.38 17.77 15.31
N SER A 60 -4.91 17.20 16.42
CA SER A 60 -3.57 16.62 16.56
C SER A 60 -3.49 15.14 16.11
N GLU A 61 -4.61 14.52 15.80
CA GLU A 61 -4.64 13.10 15.34
C GLU A 61 -4.21 12.99 13.87
N TRP A 62 -4.40 14.05 13.08
CA TRP A 62 -3.98 14.09 11.69
C TRP A 62 -2.63 14.78 11.51
N LYS A 63 -1.81 14.23 10.59
CA LYS A 63 -0.54 14.83 10.17
C LYS A 63 -0.43 14.82 8.65
N ILE A 64 0.16 15.88 8.10
CA ILE A 64 0.60 15.97 6.70
C ILE A 64 2.12 15.98 6.73
N ILE A 65 2.75 14.93 6.21
CA ILE A 65 4.20 14.77 6.26
C ILE A 65 4.74 14.77 4.85
N ARG A 66 5.65 15.72 4.55
CA ARG A 66 6.34 15.78 3.26
C ARG A 66 7.27 14.58 3.11
N THR A 67 7.33 14.01 1.90
CA THR A 67 8.21 12.87 1.63
C THR A 67 9.66 13.17 2.00
N TRP A 68 10.32 12.20 2.59
CA TRP A 68 11.70 12.33 3.11
C TRP A 68 12.72 12.69 2.02
N ASN A 69 12.49 12.26 0.78
CA ASN A 69 13.39 12.46 -0.38
C ASN A 69 12.92 13.59 -1.31
N PHE A 70 12.20 14.57 -0.79
CA PHE A 70 11.75 15.71 -1.56
C PHE A 70 12.91 16.63 -1.96
N GLU A 71 13.09 16.86 -3.26
CA GLU A 71 14.17 17.65 -3.83
C GLU A 71 13.77 19.11 -4.13
N GLY A 72 12.81 19.65 -3.49
CA GLY A 72 12.35 21.03 -3.68
C GLY A 72 12.44 21.87 -2.40
N ASN A 73 12.42 23.19 -2.56
CA ASN A 73 12.37 24.09 -1.40
C ASN A 73 10.97 24.11 -0.78
N VAL A 74 9.91 24.01 -1.59
CA VAL A 74 8.50 24.05 -1.18
C VAL A 74 7.73 22.95 -1.88
N ALA A 75 7.10 22.08 -1.11
CA ALA A 75 6.15 21.10 -1.64
C ALA A 75 4.86 21.82 -2.04
N THR A 76 4.47 21.70 -3.30
CA THR A 76 3.33 22.43 -3.87
C THR A 76 2.13 21.55 -4.18
N HIS A 77 2.32 20.24 -4.23
CA HIS A 77 1.28 19.29 -4.59
C HIS A 77 0.88 18.44 -3.38
N SER A 78 -0.37 18.00 -3.35
CA SER A 78 -0.86 17.02 -2.37
C SER A 78 0.01 15.77 -2.33
N TYR A 79 0.36 15.24 -3.51
CA TYR A 79 1.15 14.03 -3.68
C TYR A 79 2.65 14.15 -3.31
N ASP A 80 3.13 15.32 -2.90
CA ASP A 80 4.46 15.49 -2.27
C ASP A 80 4.46 15.03 -0.80
N HIS A 81 3.29 14.64 -0.28
CA HIS A 81 3.06 14.32 1.12
C HIS A 81 2.41 12.95 1.29
N ILE A 82 2.58 12.39 2.49
CA ILE A 82 1.71 11.35 3.01
C ILE A 82 0.73 11.98 4.01
N LEU A 83 -0.45 11.35 4.16
CA LEU A 83 -1.42 11.75 5.16
C LEU A 83 -1.46 10.67 6.24
N VAL A 84 -1.45 11.08 7.47
CA VAL A 84 -1.39 10.18 8.63
C VAL A 84 -2.54 10.47 9.55
N ASP A 85 -3.30 9.41 9.86
CA ASP A 85 -4.27 9.36 10.95
C ASP A 85 -3.63 8.58 12.11
N VAL A 86 -3.36 9.28 13.21
CA VAL A 86 -2.70 8.71 14.39
C VAL A 86 -3.72 7.95 15.23
N GLN A 87 -3.77 6.64 15.08
CA GLN A 87 -4.68 5.77 15.83
C GLN A 87 -4.24 5.60 17.29
N GLN A 88 -2.92 5.56 17.51
CA GLN A 88 -2.31 5.51 18.82
C GLN A 88 -0.95 6.20 18.77
N ALA A 89 -0.69 7.09 19.69
CA ALA A 89 0.64 7.68 19.87
C ALA A 89 1.52 6.73 20.68
N GLY A 90 2.72 6.47 20.17
CA GLY A 90 3.76 5.72 20.87
C GLY A 90 4.49 6.58 21.89
N ASN A 91 5.31 5.93 22.70
CA ASN A 91 6.07 6.56 23.79
C ASN A 91 7.60 6.33 23.65
N GLY A 92 8.03 5.67 22.59
CA GLY A 92 9.46 5.42 22.36
C GLY A 92 10.25 6.69 22.08
N SER A 93 11.52 6.68 22.40
CA SER A 93 12.42 7.79 22.13
C SER A 93 13.08 7.66 20.75
N GLY A 94 12.98 8.71 19.93
CA GLY A 94 13.56 8.76 18.59
C GLY A 94 12.77 7.97 17.55
N CYS A 95 13.18 8.11 16.30
CA CYS A 95 12.56 7.49 15.12
C CYS A 95 13.59 6.69 14.34
N PRO A 96 13.17 5.70 13.53
CA PRO A 96 14.06 5.02 12.59
C PRO A 96 14.75 6.00 11.63
N LEU A 97 15.98 5.71 11.28
CA LEU A 97 16.71 6.39 10.21
C LEU A 97 16.56 5.59 8.90
N TYR A 98 16.81 6.23 7.77
CA TYR A 98 16.81 5.59 6.44
C TYR A 98 17.68 4.34 6.37
N THR A 99 18.80 4.30 7.12
CA THR A 99 19.76 3.18 7.16
C THR A 99 19.41 2.09 8.16
N ASP A 100 18.35 2.29 8.95
CA ASP A 100 17.95 1.32 9.98
C ASP A 100 17.12 0.18 9.38
N SER A 101 16.96 -0.89 10.16
CA SER A 101 15.93 -1.91 9.92
C SER A 101 14.85 -1.79 10.97
N VAL A 102 13.62 -2.13 10.61
CA VAL A 102 12.45 -2.05 11.48
C VAL A 102 11.78 -3.40 11.67
N LYS A 103 11.05 -3.55 12.76
CA LYS A 103 10.02 -4.56 12.97
C LYS A 103 8.68 -3.85 13.05
N VAL A 104 7.73 -4.27 12.22
CA VAL A 104 6.41 -3.66 12.13
C VAL A 104 5.31 -4.71 12.04
N HIS A 105 4.16 -4.42 12.65
CA HIS A 105 2.91 -5.02 12.23
C HIS A 105 2.28 -4.06 11.21
N TYR A 106 1.76 -4.62 10.13
CA TYR A 106 1.14 -3.78 9.10
C TYR A 106 0.11 -4.57 8.28
N SER A 107 -0.81 -3.82 7.69
CA SER A 107 -1.60 -4.25 6.54
C SER A 107 -1.63 -3.15 5.49
N GLY A 108 -1.68 -3.54 4.22
CA GLY A 108 -1.78 -2.64 3.08
C GLY A 108 -3.00 -2.97 2.24
N ARG A 109 -3.78 -1.94 1.89
CA ARG A 109 -4.96 -2.07 1.04
C ARG A 109 -5.02 -0.97 -0.02
N LEU A 110 -5.71 -1.25 -1.11
CA LEU A 110 -6.09 -0.26 -2.12
C LEU A 110 -7.37 0.46 -1.68
N LEU A 111 -7.78 1.48 -2.44
CA LEU A 111 -9.11 2.07 -2.28
C LEU A 111 -10.21 1.03 -2.57
N PRO A 112 -11.44 1.26 -2.07
CA PRO A 112 -12.59 0.45 -2.42
C PRO A 112 -12.76 0.30 -3.93
N SER A 113 -13.16 -0.90 -4.36
CA SER A 113 -13.42 -1.25 -5.74
C SER A 113 -14.66 -2.12 -5.84
N ALA A 114 -15.08 -2.51 -7.05
CA ALA A 114 -16.33 -3.20 -7.28
C ALA A 114 -16.47 -4.49 -6.46
N SER A 115 -15.42 -5.33 -6.43
CA SER A 115 -15.40 -6.60 -5.68
C SER A 115 -14.89 -6.46 -4.25
N HIS A 116 -14.28 -5.33 -3.90
CA HIS A 116 -13.64 -5.10 -2.59
C HIS A 116 -14.12 -3.78 -1.98
N PRO A 117 -15.31 -3.75 -1.36
CA PRO A 117 -15.90 -2.53 -0.80
C PRO A 117 -15.07 -1.91 0.33
N ASP A 118 -14.24 -2.71 1.03
CA ASP A 118 -13.32 -2.25 2.08
C ASP A 118 -11.89 -2.01 1.56
N GLY A 119 -11.70 -2.11 0.24
CA GLY A 119 -10.40 -2.07 -0.42
C GLY A 119 -9.70 -3.44 -0.45
N TYR A 120 -9.10 -3.77 -1.60
CA TYR A 120 -8.33 -5.01 -1.77
C TYR A 120 -7.11 -5.00 -0.84
N MET A 121 -7.08 -5.93 0.12
CA MET A 121 -5.91 -6.13 1.00
C MET A 121 -4.85 -6.91 0.23
N PHE A 122 -3.78 -6.24 -0.12
CA PHE A 122 -2.73 -6.84 -0.95
C PHE A 122 -1.55 -7.40 -0.15
N ASP A 123 -1.36 -6.94 1.10
CA ASP A 123 -0.24 -7.39 1.94
C ASP A 123 -0.53 -7.19 3.42
N LYS A 124 0.04 -8.04 4.27
CA LYS A 124 -0.05 -7.96 5.72
C LYS A 124 1.04 -8.77 6.42
N SER A 125 1.36 -8.41 7.66
CA SER A 125 2.41 -9.06 8.45
C SER A 125 1.98 -10.33 9.18
N TRP A 126 0.70 -10.72 9.11
CA TRP A 126 0.19 -11.90 9.81
C TRP A 126 -0.47 -12.90 8.87
N SER A 127 -0.61 -14.13 9.33
CA SER A 127 -1.35 -15.19 8.63
C SER A 127 -2.78 -15.26 9.13
N GLY A 128 -3.71 -15.73 8.29
CA GLY A 128 -5.14 -15.81 8.61
C GLY A 128 -5.87 -14.49 8.35
N ASP A 129 -7.15 -14.43 8.70
CA ASP A 129 -8.01 -13.32 8.33
C ASP A 129 -7.93 -12.17 9.33
N GLU A 130 -7.75 -12.46 10.61
CA GLU A 130 -7.71 -11.48 11.69
C GLU A 130 -6.31 -11.34 12.28
N PHE A 131 -5.98 -10.10 12.68
CA PHE A 131 -4.76 -9.81 13.42
C PHE A 131 -4.91 -10.29 14.87
N ASN A 132 -3.91 -11.05 15.33
CA ASN A 132 -3.82 -11.46 16.73
C ASN A 132 -2.43 -11.15 17.27
N ASP A 133 -2.36 -10.16 18.13
CA ASP A 133 -1.12 -9.65 18.73
C ASP A 133 -0.31 -10.73 19.46
N SER A 134 -0.99 -11.71 20.06
CA SER A 134 -0.34 -12.80 20.82
C SER A 134 0.38 -13.82 19.91
N THR A 135 0.03 -13.90 18.63
CA THR A 135 0.53 -14.92 17.69
C THR A 135 1.21 -14.34 16.46
N ALA A 136 0.90 -13.09 16.12
CA ALA A 136 1.49 -12.42 14.96
C ALA A 136 2.95 -12.09 15.23
N LEU A 137 3.81 -12.44 14.27
CA LEU A 137 5.21 -12.02 14.29
C LEU A 137 5.38 -10.76 13.45
N PRO A 138 6.06 -9.72 13.97
CA PRO A 138 6.30 -8.51 13.19
C PRO A 138 7.20 -8.80 11.99
N ALA A 139 6.84 -8.25 10.84
CA ALA A 139 7.67 -8.28 9.65
C ALA A 139 8.92 -7.41 9.84
N LYS A 140 10.03 -7.84 9.22
CA LYS A 140 11.31 -7.13 9.30
C LYS A 140 11.68 -6.54 7.94
N PHE A 141 11.96 -5.24 7.91
CA PHE A 141 12.35 -4.52 6.70
C PHE A 141 13.58 -3.65 6.93
N ALA A 142 14.37 -3.43 5.87
CA ALA A 142 15.26 -2.29 5.79
C ALA A 142 14.42 -1.06 5.40
N VAL A 143 14.51 0.04 6.12
CA VAL A 143 13.76 1.27 5.84
C VAL A 143 14.02 1.76 4.41
N SER A 144 15.27 1.65 3.94
CA SER A 144 15.70 2.02 2.58
C SER A 144 15.14 1.12 1.46
N GLY A 145 14.55 -0.02 1.78
CA GLY A 145 14.00 -0.98 0.80
C GLY A 145 12.51 -0.80 0.52
N LEU A 146 11.86 0.17 1.15
CA LEU A 146 10.42 0.39 1.05
C LEU A 146 10.07 1.53 0.10
N VAL A 147 8.81 1.61 -0.31
CA VAL A 147 8.32 2.75 -1.10
C VAL A 147 8.44 4.06 -0.30
N SER A 148 8.68 5.17 -1.01
CA SER A 148 9.01 6.47 -0.39
C SER A 148 8.02 6.91 0.68
N GLY A 149 6.73 6.69 0.46
CA GLY A 149 5.69 7.04 1.43
C GLY A 149 5.77 6.22 2.71
N PHE A 150 6.01 4.91 2.61
CA PHE A 150 6.16 4.04 3.79
C PHE A 150 7.45 4.38 4.57
N THR A 151 8.56 4.59 3.85
CA THR A 151 9.83 5.10 4.42
C THR A 151 9.61 6.40 5.17
N THR A 152 8.86 7.35 4.57
CA THR A 152 8.54 8.63 5.19
C THR A 152 7.80 8.43 6.52
N ALA A 153 6.78 7.57 6.54
CA ALA A 153 6.04 7.28 7.77
C ALA A 153 6.98 6.74 8.86
N LEU A 154 7.75 5.69 8.57
CA LEU A 154 8.65 5.07 9.53
C LEU A 154 9.68 6.04 10.12
N MET A 155 10.22 6.95 9.31
CA MET A 155 11.20 7.95 9.76
C MET A 155 10.61 9.02 10.70
N HIS A 156 9.28 9.03 10.88
CA HIS A 156 8.56 9.94 11.77
C HIS A 156 7.80 9.21 12.89
N MET A 157 7.74 7.88 12.84
CA MET A 157 7.09 7.06 13.88
C MET A 157 7.99 6.83 15.07
N HIS A 158 7.40 6.88 16.27
CA HIS A 158 8.00 6.38 17.49
C HIS A 158 7.58 4.93 17.73
N ILE A 159 8.32 4.19 18.54
CA ILE A 159 7.95 2.84 18.91
C ILE A 159 6.58 2.86 19.61
N HIS A 160 5.73 1.90 19.26
CA HIS A 160 4.32 1.75 19.67
C HIS A 160 3.35 2.77 19.04
N ASP A 161 3.80 3.63 18.11
CA ASP A 161 2.85 4.35 17.25
C ASP A 161 2.06 3.34 16.41
N LYS A 162 0.72 3.57 16.35
CA LYS A 162 -0.18 2.91 15.38
C LYS A 162 -0.78 3.98 14.50
N TRP A 163 -0.44 3.94 13.23
CA TRP A 163 -0.83 4.96 12.26
C TRP A 163 -1.56 4.33 11.09
N ARG A 164 -2.63 4.99 10.63
CA ARG A 164 -3.16 4.76 9.28
C ARG A 164 -2.55 5.79 8.34
N VAL A 165 -1.86 5.31 7.33
CA VAL A 165 -1.08 6.13 6.41
C VAL A 165 -1.65 6.02 5.00
N TYR A 166 -2.03 7.17 4.44
CA TYR A 166 -2.45 7.28 3.04
C TYR A 166 -1.28 7.75 2.21
N ILE A 167 -0.87 6.92 1.25
CA ILE A 167 0.29 7.14 0.40
C ILE A 167 -0.19 7.30 -1.03
N PRO A 168 0.00 8.47 -1.67
CA PRO A 168 -0.36 8.65 -3.07
C PRO A 168 0.53 7.76 -3.95
N TYR A 169 0.03 7.34 -5.10
CA TYR A 169 0.77 6.40 -5.95
C TYR A 169 2.16 6.90 -6.36
N GLN A 170 2.38 8.22 -6.45
CA GLN A 170 3.67 8.83 -6.77
C GLN A 170 4.75 8.48 -5.73
N LEU A 171 4.35 8.28 -4.47
CA LEU A 171 5.20 7.86 -3.35
C LEU A 171 5.06 6.37 -3.04
N GLY A 172 4.20 5.66 -3.80
CA GLY A 172 3.95 4.23 -3.75
C GLY A 172 4.53 3.48 -4.94
N TYR A 173 3.70 2.63 -5.57
CA TYR A 173 4.10 1.76 -6.67
C TYR A 173 3.96 2.38 -8.07
N LYS A 174 3.53 3.64 -8.16
CA LYS A 174 3.43 4.42 -9.41
C LYS A 174 2.55 3.72 -10.46
N SER A 175 3.10 3.43 -11.63
CA SER A 175 2.42 2.76 -12.74
C SER A 175 2.49 1.24 -12.69
N SER A 176 3.04 0.65 -11.62
CA SER A 176 3.06 -0.81 -11.46
C SER A 176 1.66 -1.34 -11.19
N THR A 177 1.31 -2.44 -11.84
CA THR A 177 0.06 -3.18 -11.58
C THR A 177 0.16 -4.13 -10.39
N ASN A 178 1.34 -4.31 -9.84
CA ASN A 178 1.53 -5.01 -8.57
C ASN A 178 1.59 -3.94 -7.47
N PRO A 179 0.69 -3.98 -6.48
CA PRO A 179 -0.09 -5.14 -5.99
C PRO A 179 -1.58 -5.15 -6.40
N GLY A 180 -1.96 -4.91 -7.60
CA GLY A 180 -3.34 -5.04 -8.05
C GLY A 180 -3.68 -4.13 -9.22
N ALA A 181 -3.65 -2.82 -9.01
CA ALA A 181 -3.91 -1.83 -10.04
C ALA A 181 -2.84 -0.74 -10.06
N ALA A 182 -2.46 -0.29 -11.26
CA ALA A 182 -1.56 0.84 -11.43
C ALA A 182 -2.17 2.14 -10.89
N TYR A 183 -1.34 3.07 -10.47
CA TYR A 183 -1.76 4.39 -9.96
C TYR A 183 -2.66 4.33 -8.72
N SER A 184 -2.46 3.33 -7.87
CA SER A 184 -3.25 3.14 -6.65
C SER A 184 -2.69 3.96 -5.49
N THR A 185 -3.55 4.71 -4.84
CA THR A 185 -3.32 5.20 -3.47
C THR A 185 -3.28 3.99 -2.54
N LEU A 186 -2.27 3.94 -1.69
CA LEU A 186 -2.09 2.85 -0.74
C LEU A 186 -2.56 3.32 0.64
N ILE A 187 -3.33 2.48 1.33
CA ILE A 187 -3.72 2.71 2.72
C ILE A 187 -3.03 1.64 3.55
N PHE A 188 -2.11 2.07 4.41
CA PHE A 188 -1.42 1.19 5.33
C PHE A 188 -1.85 1.46 6.77
N ASP A 189 -2.17 0.41 7.50
CA ASP A 189 -2.18 0.43 8.95
C ASP A 189 -0.82 -0.10 9.42
N ILE A 190 -0.09 0.68 10.21
CA ILE A 190 1.30 0.38 10.60
C ILE A 190 1.44 0.52 12.11
N GLU A 191 2.02 -0.47 12.76
CA GLU A 191 2.52 -0.40 14.15
C GLU A 191 4.03 -0.58 14.15
N LEU A 192 4.77 0.40 14.68
CA LEU A 192 6.23 0.29 14.82
C LEU A 192 6.56 -0.41 16.14
N VAL A 193 7.07 -1.64 16.04
CA VAL A 193 7.42 -2.48 17.20
C VAL A 193 8.85 -2.21 17.69
N ALA A 194 9.81 -2.09 16.76
CA ALA A 194 11.20 -1.86 17.08
C ALA A 194 11.99 -1.39 15.86
N TYR A 195 13.17 -0.82 16.10
CA TYR A 195 14.13 -0.58 15.02
C TYR A 195 15.55 -0.98 15.43
N TYR A 196 16.33 -1.39 14.42
CA TYR A 196 17.73 -1.77 14.58
C TYR A 196 18.61 -0.69 13.99
N ARG A 197 19.47 -0.11 14.83
CA ARG A 197 20.46 0.90 14.43
C ARG A 197 21.85 0.31 14.42
N ALA A 198 22.45 0.27 13.24
CA ALA A 198 23.84 -0.15 13.11
C ALA A 198 24.78 0.93 13.69
N ASN A 199 25.82 0.48 14.40
CA ASN A 199 26.88 1.37 14.88
C ASN A 199 26.42 2.56 15.76
N SER A 200 25.50 2.33 16.69
CA SER A 200 25.16 3.33 17.70
C SER A 200 26.43 3.78 18.47
N SER A 201 26.42 4.98 19.00
CA SER A 201 27.54 5.49 19.81
C SER A 201 27.78 4.63 21.06
N ALA A 202 26.69 4.08 21.62
CA ALA A 202 26.76 3.14 22.75
C ALA A 202 27.46 1.84 22.37
N SER A 203 27.15 1.24 21.23
CA SER A 203 27.79 0.01 20.75
C SER A 203 29.25 0.22 20.38
N LYS A 204 29.61 1.41 19.84
CA LYS A 204 31.03 1.76 19.58
C LYS A 204 31.84 1.88 20.84
N SER A 205 31.30 2.47 21.91
CA SER A 205 32.03 2.60 23.20
C SER A 205 32.17 1.27 23.88
N ALA A 206 31.16 0.41 23.87
CA ALA A 206 31.27 -0.96 24.42
C ALA A 206 32.26 -1.83 23.64
N ALA A 207 32.24 -1.76 22.31
CA ALA A 207 33.14 -2.49 21.44
C ALA A 207 34.63 -2.07 21.65
N ARG A 208 34.88 -0.76 21.82
CA ARG A 208 36.24 -0.27 22.15
C ARG A 208 36.76 -0.80 23.46
N LYS A 209 35.91 -0.96 24.48
CA LYS A 209 36.31 -1.51 25.79
C LYS A 209 36.57 -3.01 25.73
N SER A 210 35.85 -3.75 24.87
CA SER A 210 35.95 -5.22 24.78
C SER A 210 36.86 -5.72 23.65
N GLY A 211 37.39 -4.84 22.78
CA GLY A 211 38.12 -5.23 21.57
C GLY A 211 37.27 -5.92 20.51
N ALA A 212 35.94 -5.95 20.68
CA ALA A 212 34.98 -6.55 19.74
C ALA A 212 34.61 -5.60 18.63
N LYS A 213 34.12 -6.14 17.49
CA LYS A 213 33.51 -5.31 16.44
C LYS A 213 32.21 -4.70 16.97
N SER A 214 32.03 -3.39 16.78
CA SER A 214 30.79 -2.72 17.10
C SER A 214 29.64 -3.34 16.28
N ARG A 215 28.62 -3.87 16.97
CA ARG A 215 27.39 -4.37 16.38
C ARG A 215 26.27 -3.38 16.68
N GLY A 216 25.31 -3.26 15.77
CA GLY A 216 24.09 -2.51 16.04
C GLY A 216 23.20 -3.23 17.08
N GLU A 217 22.16 -2.56 17.50
CA GLU A 217 21.22 -3.08 18.51
C GLU A 217 19.76 -2.82 18.08
N TRP A 218 18.88 -3.69 18.57
CA TRP A 218 17.44 -3.49 18.46
C TRP A 218 16.98 -2.57 19.60
N ILE A 219 16.20 -1.56 19.26
CA ILE A 219 15.60 -0.59 20.18
C ILE A 219 14.12 -0.92 20.24
N TYR A 220 13.57 -1.08 21.46
CA TYR A 220 12.18 -1.46 21.74
C TYR A 220 11.44 -0.43 22.62
N GLU A 221 12.15 0.63 23.07
CA GLU A 221 11.61 1.68 23.96
C GLU A 221 12.10 3.08 23.52
#